data_e0ae4f430124eae4fd4d9f2018667fd9
#
_entry.id   e0ae4f430124eae4fd4d9f2018667fd9
#
_cell.length_a   1.000
_cell.length_b   1.000
_cell.length_c   1.000
_cell.angle_alpha   90.00
_cell.angle_beta   90.00
_cell.angle_gamma   90.00
#
_symmetry.space_group_name_H-M   'P 1'
#
loop_
_entity.id
_entity.type
_entity.pdbx_description
1 polymer ?
#
loop_
_entity_poly.entity_id
_entity_poly.type
_entity_poly.pdbx_seq_one_letter_code
_entity_poly.pdbx_strand_id
1 'polypeptide(L)'
;MSKRSFFSGGPLSALSLLSAILFLMITIGAAGAAANNAEEGVRASGFLVKKEKRTTVVSTEYGEISAARATDNINGSYLLHFFTLDPNSLFLPVVLHADMVFYVHTGSGKLSWTEEDELRTTDLIRGDVYRLEEGSVFFLQSNLETTKTERQKLRIHAIFTDPINALHEPITGPYSSIRDMVLGFDSKVLQAAFNVPAEVIDEILNGTKPPAIIHGVTKTKKSTSSWEVETQFVRALLRGNVYNYNIFETNKKKKKSSVKLFNLFKESKDFENCNGWSTTVTRKKLSALKGSHIGLFMVNLTTGSMMGPHWNPTATEVAVVLQGRGMVRVVCASVSNETECKNRRFEVEEGDVFVVPRFHPMAQMAFNNGTLVFMGFSSSAKRNHPQYLAGQASVFRTLDRDVLALAFDISNTTLDQLVGPQKDSVILGCVSCAEEELRIVEEEREKERQRKEEEAKEREKERKREEEEAAKKEEEERQKREEEEEEAKKKKEEVEVKEVVEKRMKSGREERRRKRRRRQSK
;
A
#
# COMPACT_ATOMS: atom_id res chain seq x y z
N MET A 1 11.47 70.09 -20.76
CA MET A 1 10.39 70.74 -20.00
C MET A 1 9.44 69.70 -19.44
N SER A 2 9.45 69.61 -18.17
CA SER A 2 8.74 68.76 -17.22
C SER A 2 7.23 68.96 -17.21
N LYS A 3 6.47 67.89 -16.94
CA LYS A 3 5.26 67.93 -16.08
C LYS A 3 5.13 66.63 -15.30
N ARG A 4 5.42 66.70 -14.00
CA ARG A 4 5.01 65.71 -13.00
C ARG A 4 3.53 65.96 -12.68
N SER A 5 2.73 64.89 -12.70
CA SER A 5 1.40 64.86 -12.07
C SER A 5 1.48 64.12 -10.74
N PHE A 6 1.13 64.79 -9.65
CA PHE A 6 0.94 64.29 -8.30
C PHE A 6 -0.37 63.49 -8.25
N PHE A 7 -0.32 62.24 -7.80
CA PHE A 7 -1.51 61.54 -7.33
C PHE A 7 -1.51 61.59 -5.79
N SER A 8 -2.54 62.20 -5.23
CA SER A 8 -2.82 62.24 -3.79
C SER A 8 -3.46 60.91 -3.40
N GLY A 9 -2.75 60.08 -2.62
CA GLY A 9 -3.29 58.92 -1.97
C GLY A 9 -3.90 59.32 -0.61
N GLY A 10 -5.21 59.09 -0.46
CA GLY A 10 -5.87 59.22 0.85
C GLY A 10 -5.50 58.04 1.78
N PRO A 11 -5.57 58.20 3.10
CA PRO A 11 -5.18 57.18 4.04
C PRO A 11 -6.23 56.05 4.06
N LEU A 12 -5.81 54.84 3.63
CA LEU A 12 -6.55 53.63 3.87
C LEU A 12 -6.62 53.37 5.37
N SER A 13 -7.81 53.22 5.91
CA SER A 13 -8.04 53.04 7.35
C SER A 13 -7.37 51.75 7.84
N ALA A 14 -6.73 51.81 9.02
CA ALA A 14 -6.05 50.66 9.64
C ALA A 14 -6.95 49.41 9.80
N LEU A 15 -8.27 49.59 9.80
CA LEU A 15 -9.23 48.48 9.84
C LEU A 15 -9.26 47.65 8.53
N SER A 16 -9.07 48.26 7.37
CA SER A 16 -9.07 47.52 6.09
C SER A 16 -7.78 46.72 5.90
N LEU A 17 -6.65 47.20 6.44
CA LEU A 17 -5.40 46.46 6.44
C LEU A 17 -5.45 45.24 7.40
N LEU A 18 -6.03 45.38 8.59
CA LEU A 18 -6.21 44.29 9.55
C LEU A 18 -7.13 43.19 8.99
N SER A 19 -8.22 43.55 8.30
CA SER A 19 -9.13 42.58 7.68
C SER A 19 -8.46 41.83 6.53
N ALA A 20 -7.65 42.50 5.72
CA ALA A 20 -6.90 41.86 4.62
C ALA A 20 -5.81 40.90 5.15
N ILE A 21 -5.13 41.26 6.22
CA ILE A 21 -4.10 40.41 6.88
C ILE A 21 -4.78 39.19 7.53
N LEU A 22 -5.95 39.36 8.18
CA LEU A 22 -6.70 38.25 8.77
C LEU A 22 -7.21 37.28 7.71
N PHE A 23 -7.69 37.79 6.55
CA PHE A 23 -8.14 36.96 5.44
C PHE A 23 -6.96 36.20 4.78
N LEU A 24 -5.81 36.85 4.67
CA LEU A 24 -4.58 36.22 4.16
C LEU A 24 -4.05 35.12 5.12
N MET A 25 -4.12 35.33 6.43
CA MET A 25 -3.74 34.34 7.43
C MET A 25 -4.69 33.12 7.43
N ILE A 26 -6.00 33.33 7.23
CA ILE A 26 -6.99 32.25 7.13
C ILE A 26 -6.78 31.44 5.84
N THR A 27 -6.47 32.09 4.70
CA THR A 27 -6.20 31.38 3.43
C THR A 27 -4.88 30.64 3.45
N ILE A 28 -3.84 31.16 4.10
CA ILE A 28 -2.55 30.46 4.28
C ILE A 28 -2.72 29.28 5.25
N GLY A 29 -3.50 29.45 6.34
CA GLY A 29 -3.82 28.36 7.26
C GLY A 29 -4.64 27.24 6.62
N ALA A 30 -5.61 27.56 5.77
CA ALA A 30 -6.40 26.59 5.04
C ALA A 30 -5.60 25.87 3.92
N ALA A 31 -4.71 26.57 3.24
CA ALA A 31 -3.80 25.98 2.26
C ALA A 31 -2.74 25.08 2.93
N GLY A 32 -2.24 25.47 4.11
CA GLY A 32 -1.32 24.64 4.90
C GLY A 32 -1.98 23.37 5.45
N ALA A 33 -3.24 23.44 5.87
CA ALA A 33 -4.00 22.26 6.33
C ALA A 33 -4.36 21.32 5.16
N ALA A 34 -4.66 21.85 3.98
CA ALA A 34 -4.92 21.04 2.78
C ALA A 34 -3.63 20.41 2.20
N ALA A 35 -2.49 21.10 2.29
CA ALA A 35 -1.20 20.57 1.88
C ALA A 35 -0.69 19.48 2.84
N ASN A 36 -0.90 19.64 4.17
CA ASN A 36 -0.54 18.61 5.15
C ASN A 36 -1.42 17.35 5.05
N ASN A 37 -2.68 17.45 4.61
CA ASN A 37 -3.54 16.29 4.37
C ASN A 37 -3.25 15.58 3.04
N ALA A 38 -2.54 16.23 2.09
CA ALA A 38 -2.07 15.60 0.85
C ALA A 38 -0.70 14.90 1.01
N GLU A 39 0.10 15.27 2.01
CA GLU A 39 1.39 14.63 2.32
C GLU A 39 1.31 13.49 3.36
N GLU A 40 0.16 13.23 3.99
CA GLU A 40 -0.08 12.00 4.77
C GLU A 40 -0.27 10.75 3.90
N GLY A 41 -0.24 10.88 2.58
CA GLY A 41 -0.16 9.80 1.61
C GLY A 41 1.19 9.10 1.67
N VAL A 42 1.29 8.06 2.53
CA VAL A 42 2.31 7.01 2.44
C VAL A 42 3.71 7.42 2.93
N ARG A 43 3.85 7.73 4.20
CA ARG A 43 5.14 7.51 4.88
C ARG A 43 5.44 6.02 4.80
N ALA A 44 6.57 5.66 4.16
CA ALA A 44 7.07 4.29 4.14
C ALA A 44 7.09 3.77 5.59
N SER A 45 6.31 2.74 5.87
CA SER A 45 6.25 2.17 7.21
C SER A 45 7.54 1.39 7.42
N GLY A 46 8.41 1.77 8.32
CA GLY A 46 9.71 1.20 8.67
C GLY A 46 9.96 -0.29 8.35
N PHE A 47 10.64 -0.99 9.24
CA PHE A 47 11.04 -2.41 9.05
C PHE A 47 9.88 -3.43 8.99
N LEU A 48 8.65 -3.05 9.35
CA LEU A 48 7.47 -3.92 9.34
C LEU A 48 6.28 -3.19 8.73
N VAL A 49 5.69 -3.79 7.72
CA VAL A 49 4.41 -3.40 7.11
C VAL A 49 3.38 -4.48 7.41
N LYS A 50 2.46 -4.20 8.29
CA LYS A 50 1.34 -5.10 8.58
C LYS A 50 0.42 -5.25 7.36
N LYS A 51 -0.19 -6.42 7.19
CA LYS A 51 -1.10 -6.73 6.06
C LYS A 51 -2.20 -5.67 5.90
N GLU A 52 -2.79 -5.21 7.01
CA GLU A 52 -3.87 -4.21 7.04
C GLU A 52 -3.41 -2.80 6.63
N LYS A 53 -2.09 -2.57 6.62
CA LYS A 53 -1.47 -1.31 6.20
C LYS A 53 -1.15 -1.25 4.71
N ARG A 54 -1.47 -2.29 3.95
CA ARG A 54 -1.33 -2.28 2.50
C ARG A 54 -2.33 -1.32 1.88
N THR A 55 -1.91 -0.60 0.85
CA THR A 55 -2.80 0.28 0.09
C THR A 55 -3.45 -0.49 -1.05
N THR A 56 -4.75 -0.35 -1.23
CA THR A 56 -5.44 -0.92 -2.40
C THR A 56 -5.11 -0.10 -3.65
N VAL A 57 -4.54 -0.75 -4.66
CA VAL A 57 -4.22 -0.15 -5.97
C VAL A 57 -5.37 -0.37 -6.95
N VAL A 58 -5.91 -1.58 -6.96
CA VAL A 58 -7.04 -1.99 -7.80
C VAL A 58 -7.97 -2.86 -6.98
N SER A 59 -9.28 -2.60 -7.05
CA SER A 59 -10.32 -3.46 -6.50
C SER A 59 -11.45 -3.61 -7.50
N THR A 60 -11.80 -4.84 -7.84
CA THR A 60 -12.86 -5.20 -8.79
C THR A 60 -13.61 -6.44 -8.30
N GLU A 61 -14.72 -6.79 -8.93
CA GLU A 61 -15.42 -8.05 -8.64
C GLU A 61 -14.57 -9.32 -8.92
N TYR A 62 -13.53 -9.19 -9.75
CA TYR A 62 -12.74 -10.32 -10.27
C TYR A 62 -11.33 -10.40 -9.69
N GLY A 63 -11.03 -9.53 -8.74
CA GLY A 63 -9.74 -9.55 -8.08
C GLY A 63 -9.29 -8.20 -7.54
N GLU A 64 -8.16 -8.22 -6.87
CA GLU A 64 -7.59 -7.08 -6.17
C GLU A 64 -6.07 -7.02 -6.38
N ILE A 65 -5.53 -5.81 -6.41
CA ILE A 65 -4.10 -5.56 -6.31
C ILE A 65 -3.89 -4.63 -5.13
N SER A 66 -3.12 -5.06 -4.15
CA SER A 66 -2.67 -4.22 -3.04
C SER A 66 -1.16 -4.00 -3.08
N ALA A 67 -0.71 -2.89 -2.52
CA ALA A 67 0.69 -2.50 -2.47
C ALA A 67 1.18 -2.36 -1.03
N ALA A 68 2.44 -2.75 -0.81
CA ALA A 68 3.19 -2.43 0.40
C ALA A 68 4.45 -1.66 0.01
N ARG A 69 4.68 -0.53 0.70
CA ARG A 69 5.95 0.19 0.65
C ARG A 69 6.70 -0.05 1.93
N ALA A 70 7.87 -0.63 1.81
CA ALA A 70 8.75 -0.93 2.92
C ALA A 70 10.08 -0.21 2.75
N THR A 71 10.74 0.15 3.84
CA THR A 71 12.04 0.84 3.81
C THR A 71 13.01 0.20 4.76
N ASP A 72 14.30 0.22 4.41
CA ASP A 72 15.38 -0.15 5.32
C ASP A 72 15.83 1.01 6.20
N ASN A 73 15.18 2.18 6.10
CA ASN A 73 15.50 3.43 6.79
C ASN A 73 16.95 3.93 6.58
N ILE A 74 17.66 3.38 5.62
CA ILE A 74 19.03 3.80 5.27
C ILE A 74 19.00 4.51 3.93
N ASN A 75 18.70 3.78 2.85
CA ASN A 75 18.63 4.34 1.49
C ASN A 75 17.69 3.55 0.58
N GLY A 76 17.04 2.49 1.07
CA GLY A 76 16.19 1.62 0.26
C GLY A 76 14.70 1.84 0.51
N SER A 77 13.95 2.02 -0.57
CA SER A 77 12.49 1.96 -0.58
C SER A 77 12.07 0.84 -1.54
N TYR A 78 11.27 -0.09 -1.04
CA TYR A 78 10.88 -1.31 -1.75
C TYR A 78 9.39 -1.29 -1.99
N LEU A 79 8.98 -1.39 -3.25
CA LEU A 79 7.58 -1.48 -3.64
C LEU A 79 7.22 -2.94 -3.97
N LEU A 80 6.27 -3.47 -3.22
CA LEU A 80 5.70 -4.79 -3.47
C LEU A 80 4.23 -4.66 -3.87
N HIS A 81 3.83 -5.41 -4.91
CA HIS A 81 2.42 -5.60 -5.22
C HIS A 81 2.00 -7.04 -4.99
N PHE A 82 0.78 -7.18 -4.50
CA PHE A 82 0.11 -8.46 -4.24
C PHE A 82 -1.09 -8.56 -5.18
N PHE A 83 -0.92 -9.33 -6.26
CA PHE A 83 -1.98 -9.61 -7.21
C PHE A 83 -2.82 -10.76 -6.67
N THR A 84 -4.12 -10.58 -6.62
CA THR A 84 -5.11 -11.63 -6.30
C THR A 84 -6.14 -11.64 -7.41
N LEU A 85 -6.15 -12.67 -8.23
CA LEU A 85 -7.11 -12.87 -9.31
C LEU A 85 -8.05 -14.02 -8.95
N ASP A 86 -9.34 -13.78 -9.05
CA ASP A 86 -10.36 -14.82 -8.89
C ASP A 86 -10.27 -15.83 -10.04
N PRO A 87 -10.77 -17.05 -9.90
CA PRO A 87 -10.75 -18.03 -10.98
C PRO A 87 -11.40 -17.49 -12.26
N ASN A 88 -10.77 -17.73 -13.40
CA ASN A 88 -11.19 -17.24 -14.71
C ASN A 88 -11.22 -15.70 -14.83
N SER A 89 -10.26 -15.02 -14.22
CA SER A 89 -10.10 -13.56 -14.32
C SER A 89 -8.90 -13.19 -15.18
N LEU A 90 -8.96 -12.02 -15.77
CA LEU A 90 -7.92 -11.45 -16.63
C LEU A 90 -7.51 -10.09 -16.11
N PHE A 91 -6.24 -9.94 -15.71
CA PHE A 91 -5.60 -8.65 -15.52
C PHE A 91 -5.18 -8.10 -16.87
N LEU A 92 -5.70 -6.93 -17.23
CA LEU A 92 -5.52 -6.33 -18.56
C LEU A 92 -4.07 -5.90 -18.79
N PRO A 93 -3.63 -5.80 -20.07
CA PRO A 93 -2.27 -5.47 -20.42
C PRO A 93 -1.79 -4.14 -19.87
N VAL A 94 -0.59 -4.17 -19.29
CA VAL A 94 0.13 -3.00 -18.78
C VAL A 94 1.57 -3.01 -19.26
N VAL A 95 2.18 -1.83 -19.38
CA VAL A 95 3.62 -1.65 -19.68
C VAL A 95 4.37 -1.50 -18.37
N LEU A 96 5.44 -2.26 -18.19
CA LEU A 96 6.34 -2.15 -17.04
C LEU A 96 7.26 -0.94 -17.18
N HIS A 97 7.36 -0.16 -16.10
CA HIS A 97 8.31 0.94 -15.97
C HIS A 97 9.53 0.57 -15.14
N ALA A 98 9.55 -0.65 -14.64
CA ALA A 98 10.59 -1.20 -13.79
C ALA A 98 10.67 -2.71 -13.99
N ASP A 99 11.81 -3.31 -13.64
CA ASP A 99 11.91 -4.76 -13.53
C ASP A 99 10.91 -5.31 -12.50
N MET A 100 10.18 -6.34 -12.88
CA MET A 100 9.27 -7.06 -11.98
C MET A 100 9.81 -8.46 -11.71
N VAL A 101 10.18 -8.74 -10.46
CA VAL A 101 10.49 -10.09 -10.00
C VAL A 101 9.32 -10.60 -9.17
N PHE A 102 8.78 -11.76 -9.52
CA PHE A 102 7.58 -12.27 -8.88
C PHE A 102 7.69 -13.73 -8.44
N TYR A 103 6.84 -14.07 -7.48
CA TYR A 103 6.62 -15.41 -6.93
C TYR A 103 5.13 -15.74 -6.94
N VAL A 104 4.76 -16.93 -7.45
CA VAL A 104 3.39 -17.44 -7.43
C VAL A 104 3.11 -18.14 -6.10
N HIS A 105 2.27 -17.51 -5.28
CA HIS A 105 1.95 -18.01 -3.94
C HIS A 105 0.89 -19.12 -3.95
N THR A 106 -0.22 -18.90 -4.65
CA THR A 106 -1.33 -19.89 -4.74
C THR A 106 -1.96 -19.87 -6.12
N GLY A 107 -2.71 -20.93 -6.45
CA GLY A 107 -3.46 -21.05 -7.68
C GLY A 107 -2.60 -21.34 -8.90
N SER A 108 -3.22 -21.22 -10.05
CA SER A 108 -2.60 -21.42 -11.36
C SER A 108 -3.14 -20.43 -12.39
N GLY A 109 -2.37 -20.18 -13.45
CA GLY A 109 -2.76 -19.22 -14.47
C GLY A 109 -1.82 -19.21 -15.66
N LYS A 110 -1.94 -18.17 -16.48
CA LYS A 110 -1.07 -17.89 -17.61
C LYS A 110 -0.51 -16.49 -17.51
N LEU A 111 0.79 -16.38 -17.72
CA LEU A 111 1.48 -15.12 -17.94
C LEU A 111 1.75 -14.98 -19.44
N SER A 112 1.41 -13.82 -19.99
CA SER A 112 1.80 -13.45 -21.35
C SER A 112 2.52 -12.11 -21.31
N TRP A 113 3.62 -11.97 -22.07
CA TRP A 113 4.38 -10.73 -22.16
C TRP A 113 5.05 -10.56 -23.52
N THR A 114 5.40 -9.32 -23.84
CA THR A 114 6.19 -9.01 -25.04
C THR A 114 7.67 -9.14 -24.71
N GLU A 115 8.40 -9.86 -25.55
CA GLU A 115 9.85 -9.95 -25.53
C GLU A 115 10.35 -9.71 -26.97
N GLU A 116 11.12 -8.64 -27.15
CA GLU A 116 11.42 -8.13 -28.48
C GLU A 116 10.11 -7.91 -29.29
N ASP A 117 9.96 -8.53 -30.45
CA ASP A 117 8.76 -8.45 -31.30
C ASP A 117 7.80 -9.64 -31.16
N GLU A 118 7.95 -10.47 -30.13
CA GLU A 118 7.17 -11.69 -29.96
C GLU A 118 6.35 -11.66 -28.67
N LEU A 119 5.12 -12.19 -28.75
CA LEU A 119 4.32 -12.48 -27.57
C LEU A 119 4.74 -13.84 -26.99
N ARG A 120 5.31 -13.83 -25.79
CA ARG A 120 5.63 -15.02 -25.02
C ARG A 120 4.44 -15.38 -24.12
N THR A 121 4.23 -16.65 -23.90
CA THR A 121 3.20 -17.16 -22.98
C THR A 121 3.72 -18.38 -22.24
N THR A 122 3.46 -18.43 -20.94
CA THR A 122 3.82 -19.57 -20.08
C THR A 122 2.73 -19.85 -19.06
N ASP A 123 2.58 -21.12 -18.67
CA ASP A 123 1.71 -21.48 -17.55
C ASP A 123 2.41 -21.18 -16.23
N LEU A 124 1.63 -20.72 -15.26
CA LEU A 124 2.06 -20.42 -13.89
C LEU A 124 1.43 -21.43 -12.93
N ILE A 125 2.25 -21.94 -12.01
CA ILE A 125 1.80 -22.76 -10.89
C ILE A 125 2.45 -22.28 -9.59
N ARG A 126 1.90 -22.70 -8.46
CA ARG A 126 2.46 -22.40 -7.14
C ARG A 126 3.95 -22.72 -7.07
N GLY A 127 4.72 -21.77 -6.54
CA GLY A 127 6.18 -21.88 -6.39
C GLY A 127 6.97 -21.32 -7.56
N ASP A 128 6.33 -20.96 -8.67
CA ASP A 128 7.04 -20.40 -9.82
C ASP A 128 7.57 -18.99 -9.53
N VAL A 129 8.77 -18.74 -10.02
CA VAL A 129 9.51 -17.48 -9.94
C VAL A 129 9.99 -17.09 -11.32
N TYR A 130 9.87 -15.83 -11.67
CA TYR A 130 10.41 -15.26 -12.89
C TYR A 130 10.68 -13.76 -12.76
N ARG A 131 11.40 -13.19 -13.73
CA ARG A 131 11.60 -11.76 -13.91
C ARG A 131 11.03 -11.35 -15.25
N LEU A 132 10.26 -10.28 -15.27
CA LEU A 132 9.94 -9.50 -16.45
C LEU A 132 10.79 -8.23 -16.46
N GLU A 133 11.34 -7.90 -17.64
CA GLU A 133 12.17 -6.72 -17.81
C GLU A 133 11.31 -5.47 -17.99
N GLU A 134 11.83 -4.31 -17.58
CA GLU A 134 11.21 -3.02 -17.89
C GLU A 134 10.92 -2.86 -19.38
N GLY A 135 9.89 -2.08 -19.73
CA GLY A 135 9.42 -1.92 -21.11
C GLY A 135 8.57 -3.08 -21.63
N SER A 136 8.52 -4.23 -20.95
CA SER A 136 7.66 -5.34 -21.36
C SER A 136 6.19 -4.99 -21.15
N VAL A 137 5.35 -5.33 -22.13
CA VAL A 137 3.89 -5.34 -21.95
C VAL A 137 3.48 -6.72 -21.44
N PHE A 138 2.77 -6.79 -20.32
CA PHE A 138 2.33 -8.09 -19.79
C PHE A 138 0.86 -8.07 -19.37
N PHE A 139 0.30 -9.26 -19.31
CA PHE A 139 -1.03 -9.53 -18.75
C PHE A 139 -1.07 -10.92 -18.10
N LEU A 140 -2.01 -11.09 -17.15
CA LEU A 140 -2.17 -12.31 -16.37
C LEU A 140 -3.59 -12.83 -16.52
N GLN A 141 -3.73 -14.14 -16.70
CA GLN A 141 -5.01 -14.83 -16.69
C GLN A 141 -4.98 -15.93 -15.64
N SER A 142 -5.94 -15.92 -14.71
CA SER A 142 -6.12 -17.05 -13.79
C SER A 142 -6.88 -18.18 -14.47
N ASN A 143 -6.53 -19.43 -14.13
CA ASN A 143 -7.23 -20.59 -14.65
C ASN A 143 -8.60 -20.74 -13.98
N LEU A 144 -9.55 -21.32 -14.75
CA LEU A 144 -10.76 -21.87 -14.17
C LEU A 144 -10.42 -23.28 -13.67
N GLU A 145 -10.18 -23.43 -12.38
CA GLU A 145 -9.95 -24.76 -11.81
C GLU A 145 -11.24 -25.58 -11.82
N THR A 146 -11.16 -26.74 -12.46
CA THR A 146 -12.29 -27.68 -12.63
C THR A 146 -12.31 -28.79 -11.57
N THR A 147 -11.33 -28.83 -10.67
CA THR A 147 -11.28 -29.83 -9.60
C THR A 147 -12.19 -29.46 -8.44
N LYS A 148 -13.00 -30.40 -8.01
CA LYS A 148 -14.19 -30.25 -7.15
C LYS A 148 -13.95 -29.77 -5.70
N THR A 149 -12.73 -29.50 -5.26
CA THR A 149 -12.47 -29.32 -3.83
C THR A 149 -12.19 -27.89 -3.39
N GLU A 150 -11.54 -27.05 -4.18
CA GLU A 150 -11.38 -25.62 -3.83
C GLU A 150 -11.02 -24.77 -5.05
N ARG A 151 -11.78 -23.69 -5.28
CA ARG A 151 -11.44 -22.67 -6.28
C ARG A 151 -10.34 -21.80 -5.71
N GLN A 152 -9.09 -22.12 -6.01
CA GLN A 152 -7.96 -21.32 -5.54
C GLN A 152 -7.78 -20.07 -6.40
N LYS A 153 -7.72 -18.92 -5.75
CA LYS A 153 -7.34 -17.65 -6.39
C LYS A 153 -5.87 -17.69 -6.80
N LEU A 154 -5.55 -17.16 -7.98
CA LEU A 154 -4.16 -16.93 -8.36
C LEU A 154 -3.62 -15.74 -7.55
N ARG A 155 -2.65 -16.00 -6.68
CA ARG A 155 -1.97 -14.97 -5.89
C ARG A 155 -0.50 -14.89 -6.28
N ILE A 156 -0.06 -13.69 -6.62
CA ILE A 156 1.32 -13.40 -7.02
C ILE A 156 1.85 -12.28 -6.15
N HIS A 157 3.04 -12.48 -5.59
CA HIS A 157 3.80 -11.46 -4.87
C HIS A 157 4.92 -10.97 -5.79
N ALA A 158 4.95 -9.68 -6.06
CA ALA A 158 5.91 -9.07 -6.96
C ALA A 158 6.63 -7.91 -6.28
N ILE A 159 7.93 -7.77 -6.55
CA ILE A 159 8.72 -6.60 -6.21
C ILE A 159 9.13 -5.89 -7.50
N PHE A 160 9.14 -4.56 -7.44
CA PHE A 160 9.54 -3.72 -8.56
C PHE A 160 10.84 -3.01 -8.23
N THR A 161 11.78 -2.99 -9.18
CA THR A 161 13.10 -2.38 -9.01
C THR A 161 13.45 -1.55 -10.21
N ASP A 162 13.96 -0.35 -9.97
CA ASP A 162 14.57 0.48 -11.00
C ASP A 162 15.96 -0.09 -11.34
N PRO A 163 16.25 -0.51 -12.58
CA PRO A 163 17.56 -1.07 -12.96
C PRO A 163 18.69 -0.05 -12.87
N ILE A 164 18.40 1.25 -12.94
CA ILE A 164 19.41 2.33 -12.82
C ILE A 164 19.69 2.62 -11.34
N ASN A 165 18.62 2.72 -10.54
CA ASN A 165 18.68 3.05 -9.11
C ASN A 165 18.15 1.89 -8.26
N ALA A 166 18.61 0.72 -8.45
CA ALA A 166 18.18 -0.62 -7.97
C ALA A 166 17.28 -0.72 -6.72
N LEU A 167 17.22 0.32 -5.89
CA LEU A 167 16.52 0.36 -4.61
C LEU A 167 15.51 1.50 -4.49
N HIS A 168 15.21 2.21 -5.60
CA HIS A 168 14.25 3.30 -5.58
C HIS A 168 12.95 2.88 -6.25
N GLU A 169 11.85 3.34 -5.68
CA GLU A 169 10.53 3.22 -6.29
C GLU A 169 10.48 3.98 -7.60
N PRO A 170 9.92 3.40 -8.69
CA PRO A 170 9.76 4.10 -9.95
C PRO A 170 8.90 5.36 -9.77
N ILE A 171 9.41 6.53 -10.15
CA ILE A 171 8.73 7.83 -9.99
C ILE A 171 7.36 7.85 -10.68
N THR A 172 7.24 7.16 -11.82
CA THR A 172 6.01 7.06 -12.62
C THR A 172 5.09 5.90 -12.20
N GLY A 173 5.39 5.25 -11.07
CA GLY A 173 4.76 3.99 -10.68
C GLY A 173 5.33 2.79 -11.44
N PRO A 174 4.99 1.54 -11.04
CA PRO A 174 5.63 0.34 -11.57
C PRO A 174 5.14 -0.06 -12.96
N TYR A 175 3.96 0.36 -13.37
CA TYR A 175 3.37 0.07 -14.70
C TYR A 175 2.23 1.01 -15.05
N SER A 176 1.92 1.14 -16.34
CA SER A 176 0.79 1.89 -16.89
C SER A 176 -0.09 1.01 -17.77
N SER A 177 -1.40 1.30 -17.77
CA SER A 177 -2.33 0.71 -18.73
C SER A 177 -1.93 1.09 -20.17
N ILE A 178 -1.84 0.10 -21.06
CA ILE A 178 -1.57 0.39 -22.49
C ILE A 178 -2.67 1.23 -23.14
N ARG A 179 -3.93 1.07 -22.69
CA ARG A 179 -5.04 1.91 -23.15
C ARG A 179 -4.79 3.37 -22.82
N ASP A 180 -4.42 3.67 -21.57
CA ASP A 180 -4.20 5.04 -21.11
C ASP A 180 -2.99 5.68 -21.84
N MET A 181 -1.95 4.91 -22.16
CA MET A 181 -0.81 5.38 -22.94
C MET A 181 -1.20 5.77 -24.38
N VAL A 182 -2.08 5.00 -25.00
CA VAL A 182 -2.55 5.28 -26.38
C VAL A 182 -3.53 6.45 -26.38
N LEU A 183 -4.54 6.42 -25.51
CA LEU A 183 -5.61 7.41 -25.48
C LEU A 183 -5.18 8.77 -24.88
N GLY A 184 -3.95 8.90 -24.43
CA GLY A 184 -3.34 10.17 -24.06
C GLY A 184 -2.99 11.06 -25.26
N PHE A 185 -2.95 10.48 -26.49
CA PHE A 185 -2.73 11.26 -27.72
C PHE A 185 -4.04 11.84 -28.25
N ASP A 186 -3.94 12.94 -28.99
CA ASP A 186 -5.10 13.53 -29.66
C ASP A 186 -5.60 12.65 -30.84
N SER A 187 -6.88 12.83 -31.19
CA SER A 187 -7.56 12.01 -32.21
C SER A 187 -6.85 12.05 -33.59
N LYS A 188 -6.24 13.17 -33.98
CA LYS A 188 -5.55 13.29 -35.29
C LYS A 188 -4.27 12.46 -35.33
N VAL A 189 -3.51 12.48 -34.21
CA VAL A 189 -2.31 11.64 -34.06
C VAL A 189 -2.70 10.16 -34.10
N LEU A 190 -3.77 9.77 -33.39
CA LEU A 190 -4.25 8.39 -33.39
C LEU A 190 -4.74 7.94 -34.77
N GLN A 191 -5.54 8.75 -35.47
CA GLN A 191 -5.98 8.45 -36.81
C GLN A 191 -4.80 8.24 -37.79
N ALA A 192 -3.81 9.11 -37.72
CA ALA A 192 -2.62 9.03 -38.58
C ALA A 192 -1.75 7.81 -38.20
N ALA A 193 -1.52 7.59 -36.92
CA ALA A 193 -0.66 6.49 -36.42
C ALA A 193 -1.23 5.11 -36.73
N PHE A 194 -2.56 4.93 -36.54
CA PHE A 194 -3.24 3.65 -36.78
C PHE A 194 -3.84 3.51 -38.19
N ASN A 195 -3.79 4.59 -38.98
CA ASN A 195 -4.37 4.67 -40.32
C ASN A 195 -5.85 4.20 -40.36
N VAL A 196 -6.64 4.73 -39.43
CA VAL A 196 -8.06 4.43 -39.28
C VAL A 196 -8.89 5.72 -39.38
N PRO A 197 -10.18 5.62 -39.78
CA PRO A 197 -11.06 6.79 -39.86
C PRO A 197 -11.40 7.31 -38.44
N ALA A 198 -11.90 8.57 -38.41
CA ALA A 198 -12.20 9.26 -37.13
C ALA A 198 -13.20 8.51 -36.27
N GLU A 199 -14.20 7.88 -36.87
CA GLU A 199 -15.28 7.17 -36.21
C GLU A 199 -14.75 6.03 -35.32
N VAL A 200 -13.69 5.32 -35.76
CA VAL A 200 -13.03 4.25 -34.99
C VAL A 200 -12.33 4.83 -33.77
N ILE A 201 -11.67 5.96 -33.92
CA ILE A 201 -10.99 6.62 -32.79
C ILE A 201 -12.01 7.19 -31.80
N ASP A 202 -13.09 7.80 -32.30
CA ASP A 202 -14.16 8.34 -31.46
C ASP A 202 -14.88 7.23 -30.68
N GLU A 203 -15.10 6.04 -31.26
CA GLU A 203 -15.64 4.88 -30.55
C GLU A 203 -14.74 4.47 -29.38
N ILE A 204 -13.42 4.43 -29.59
CA ILE A 204 -12.46 4.04 -28.56
C ILE A 204 -12.33 5.12 -27.46
N LEU A 205 -12.30 6.41 -27.84
CA LEU A 205 -12.20 7.54 -26.90
C LEU A 205 -13.45 7.68 -26.04
N ASN A 206 -14.64 7.50 -26.63
CA ASN A 206 -15.93 7.59 -25.94
C ASN A 206 -16.35 6.30 -25.26
N GLY A 207 -15.63 5.21 -25.49
CA GLY A 207 -15.88 3.90 -24.87
C GLY A 207 -15.65 3.93 -23.36
N THR A 208 -16.47 3.20 -22.61
CA THR A 208 -16.30 3.04 -21.16
C THR A 208 -14.94 2.41 -20.85
N LYS A 209 -14.17 3.01 -19.93
CA LYS A 209 -12.89 2.44 -19.48
C LYS A 209 -13.15 1.12 -18.74
N PRO A 210 -12.62 -0.01 -19.23
CA PRO A 210 -12.77 -1.28 -18.54
C PRO A 210 -12.01 -1.24 -17.20
N PRO A 211 -12.47 -1.97 -16.17
CA PRO A 211 -11.70 -2.15 -14.95
C PRO A 211 -10.42 -2.93 -15.24
N ALA A 212 -9.36 -2.72 -14.45
CA ALA A 212 -8.06 -3.34 -14.69
C ALA A 212 -8.08 -4.88 -14.61
N ILE A 213 -9.01 -5.45 -13.86
CA ILE A 213 -9.24 -6.90 -13.77
C ILE A 213 -10.68 -7.16 -14.15
N ILE A 214 -10.87 -8.08 -15.10
CA ILE A 214 -12.17 -8.44 -15.66
C ILE A 214 -12.39 -9.96 -15.62
N HIS A 215 -13.60 -10.40 -15.88
CA HIS A 215 -13.88 -11.81 -16.08
C HIS A 215 -13.17 -12.33 -17.35
N GLY A 216 -12.52 -13.49 -17.26
CA GLY A 216 -11.86 -14.10 -18.40
C GLY A 216 -12.89 -14.54 -19.46
N VAL A 217 -12.63 -14.19 -20.72
CA VAL A 217 -13.52 -14.54 -21.81
C VAL A 217 -13.39 -16.03 -22.10
N THR A 218 -14.40 -16.81 -21.74
CA THR A 218 -14.58 -18.16 -22.30
C THR A 218 -14.86 -18.05 -23.80
N LYS A 219 -14.16 -18.82 -24.62
CA LYS A 219 -14.37 -18.89 -26.07
C LYS A 219 -15.76 -19.48 -26.39
N THR A 220 -16.83 -18.77 -26.10
CA THR A 220 -18.18 -19.13 -26.52
C THR A 220 -18.72 -18.05 -27.45
N LYS A 221 -18.84 -18.47 -28.71
CA LYS A 221 -19.73 -18.01 -29.81
C LYS A 221 -20.25 -16.54 -29.69
N LYS A 222 -19.80 -15.74 -30.68
CA LYS A 222 -20.51 -14.61 -31.28
C LYS A 222 -21.36 -13.76 -30.35
N SER A 223 -20.72 -12.76 -29.79
CA SER A 223 -21.38 -11.50 -29.44
C SER A 223 -20.47 -10.40 -30.00
N THR A 224 -20.95 -9.68 -30.99
CA THR A 224 -20.36 -8.43 -31.48
C THR A 224 -20.59 -7.36 -30.41
N SER A 225 -19.74 -7.36 -29.39
CA SER A 225 -19.71 -6.29 -28.40
C SER A 225 -18.43 -5.47 -28.59
N SER A 226 -18.47 -4.22 -28.19
CA SER A 226 -17.35 -3.26 -28.11
C SER A 226 -16.03 -3.89 -27.61
N TRP A 227 -16.14 -4.88 -26.73
CA TRP A 227 -15.07 -5.69 -26.17
C TRP A 227 -14.24 -6.49 -27.21
N GLU A 228 -14.85 -7.00 -28.30
CA GLU A 228 -14.09 -7.72 -29.35
C GLU A 228 -13.17 -6.78 -30.12
N VAL A 229 -13.58 -5.53 -30.30
CA VAL A 229 -12.78 -4.48 -30.94
C VAL A 229 -11.60 -4.10 -30.05
N GLU A 230 -11.81 -3.92 -28.75
CA GLU A 230 -10.72 -3.63 -27.80
C GLU A 230 -9.70 -4.79 -27.71
N THR A 231 -10.17 -6.03 -27.69
CA THR A 231 -9.27 -7.20 -27.67
C THR A 231 -8.50 -7.37 -28.99
N GLN A 232 -9.11 -7.03 -30.11
CA GLN A 232 -8.42 -7.03 -31.41
C GLN A 232 -7.42 -5.89 -31.51
N PHE A 233 -7.75 -4.70 -31.01
CA PHE A 233 -6.87 -3.55 -30.95
C PHE A 233 -5.65 -3.84 -30.06
N VAL A 234 -5.85 -4.35 -28.86
CA VAL A 234 -4.78 -4.80 -27.96
C VAL A 234 -3.91 -5.88 -28.61
N ARG A 235 -4.51 -6.87 -29.30
CA ARG A 235 -3.76 -7.90 -30.04
C ARG A 235 -2.98 -7.32 -31.22
N ALA A 236 -3.52 -6.32 -31.91
CA ALA A 236 -2.82 -5.64 -33.00
C ALA A 236 -1.63 -4.82 -32.46
N LEU A 237 -1.81 -4.12 -31.36
CA LEU A 237 -0.78 -3.34 -30.70
C LEU A 237 0.37 -4.23 -30.18
N LEU A 238 0.05 -5.40 -29.61
CA LEU A 238 1.02 -6.36 -29.10
C LEU A 238 1.74 -7.14 -30.22
N ARG A 239 1.21 -7.17 -31.43
CA ARG A 239 1.81 -7.90 -32.57
C ARG A 239 2.71 -7.07 -33.46
N GLY A 240 2.83 -5.75 -33.25
CA GLY A 240 3.79 -4.89 -33.96
C GLY A 240 3.66 -4.80 -35.49
N ASN A 241 2.69 -5.47 -36.12
CA ASN A 241 2.54 -5.52 -37.58
C ASN A 241 1.07 -5.47 -38.00
N VAL A 242 0.55 -4.28 -38.21
CA VAL A 242 -0.79 -4.04 -38.74
C VAL A 242 -0.89 -4.33 -40.26
N TYR A 243 0.21 -4.58 -40.96
CA TYR A 243 0.26 -4.59 -42.43
C TYR A 243 0.42 -5.92 -43.12
N ASN A 244 0.14 -7.07 -42.49
CA ASN A 244 0.11 -8.31 -43.26
C ASN A 244 -1.12 -9.16 -42.97
N TYR A 245 -2.18 -8.91 -43.74
CA TYR A 245 -3.41 -9.66 -43.77
C TYR A 245 -3.24 -11.13 -44.22
N ASN A 246 -2.02 -11.57 -44.59
CA ASN A 246 -1.70 -12.90 -45.14
C ASN A 246 -0.79 -13.75 -44.25
N ILE A 247 -0.77 -13.56 -42.90
CA ILE A 247 0.06 -14.40 -42.01
C ILE A 247 -0.76 -15.55 -41.39
N PHE A 248 -1.70 -16.10 -42.10
CA PHE A 248 -2.30 -17.39 -41.69
C PHE A 248 -1.57 -18.63 -42.25
N GLU A 249 -0.61 -18.46 -43.13
CA GLU A 249 0.16 -19.56 -43.69
C GLU A 249 1.64 -19.22 -43.90
N THR A 250 2.43 -19.23 -42.86
CA THR A 250 3.83 -19.64 -42.99
C THR A 250 4.15 -20.61 -41.87
N ASN A 251 4.14 -21.89 -42.25
CA ASN A 251 4.74 -23.02 -41.55
C ASN A 251 6.27 -22.83 -41.43
N LYS A 252 6.73 -21.83 -40.72
CA LYS A 252 8.06 -21.86 -40.11
C LYS A 252 7.87 -22.44 -38.71
N LYS A 253 8.26 -23.72 -38.56
CA LYS A 253 8.53 -24.35 -37.26
C LYS A 253 9.61 -23.54 -36.52
N LYS A 254 9.26 -22.35 -36.00
CA LYS A 254 10.07 -21.73 -34.99
C LYS A 254 9.99 -22.64 -33.77
N LYS A 255 11.11 -23.20 -33.33
CA LYS A 255 11.22 -23.88 -32.05
C LYS A 255 10.60 -22.94 -31.03
N LYS A 256 9.44 -23.32 -30.47
CA LYS A 256 8.93 -22.67 -29.24
C LYS A 256 10.01 -22.87 -28.19
N SER A 257 10.86 -21.89 -27.96
CA SER A 257 11.72 -21.91 -26.79
C SER A 257 10.77 -21.83 -25.59
N SER A 258 10.57 -22.95 -24.93
CA SER A 258 9.81 -22.98 -23.68
C SER A 258 10.56 -22.10 -22.68
N VAL A 259 9.93 -21.04 -22.22
CA VAL A 259 10.47 -20.22 -21.14
C VAL A 259 10.57 -21.10 -19.89
N LYS A 260 11.77 -21.25 -19.38
CA LYS A 260 11.99 -22.06 -18.17
C LYS A 260 11.78 -21.18 -16.95
N LEU A 261 10.63 -21.35 -16.31
CA LEU A 261 10.38 -20.80 -14.97
C LEU A 261 11.19 -21.59 -13.94
N PHE A 262 11.57 -20.95 -12.86
CA PHE A 262 12.18 -21.60 -11.70
C PHE A 262 11.08 -21.87 -10.66
N ASN A 263 10.95 -23.11 -10.21
CA ASN A 263 9.96 -23.46 -9.18
C ASN A 263 10.65 -23.81 -7.87
N LEU A 264 10.40 -23.02 -6.83
CA LEU A 264 11.01 -23.14 -5.50
C LEU A 264 10.77 -24.51 -4.83
N PHE A 265 9.67 -25.19 -5.14
CA PHE A 265 9.33 -26.47 -4.51
C PHE A 265 9.89 -27.68 -5.27
N LYS A 266 10.21 -27.51 -6.55
CA LYS A 266 10.76 -28.59 -7.40
C LYS A 266 12.27 -28.72 -7.34
N GLU A 267 12.95 -27.68 -6.87
CA GLU A 267 14.42 -27.64 -6.77
C GLU A 267 14.90 -28.14 -5.40
N SER A 268 16.15 -28.60 -5.34
CA SER A 268 16.80 -29.01 -4.09
C SER A 268 16.92 -27.84 -3.11
N LYS A 269 16.74 -28.10 -1.83
CA LYS A 269 16.96 -27.13 -0.76
C LYS A 269 18.45 -26.87 -0.59
N ASP A 270 18.83 -25.63 -0.24
CA ASP A 270 20.21 -25.30 0.08
C ASP A 270 20.58 -25.80 1.49
N PHE A 271 19.60 -25.86 2.37
CA PHE A 271 19.70 -26.42 3.72
C PHE A 271 18.38 -27.08 4.15
N GLU A 272 18.45 -28.22 4.84
CA GLU A 272 17.30 -28.93 5.41
C GLU A 272 17.73 -29.76 6.62
N ASN A 273 16.94 -29.69 7.71
CA ASN A 273 17.05 -30.54 8.89
C ASN A 273 15.66 -30.75 9.53
N CYS A 274 15.59 -31.35 10.73
CA CYS A 274 14.32 -31.55 11.45
C CYS A 274 13.63 -30.25 11.86
N ASN A 275 14.36 -29.15 11.96
CA ASN A 275 13.86 -27.84 12.36
C ASN A 275 13.34 -27.00 11.18
N GLY A 276 13.56 -27.43 9.93
CA GLY A 276 13.07 -26.73 8.74
C GLY A 276 14.03 -26.78 7.56
N TRP A 277 13.75 -25.93 6.56
CA TRP A 277 14.56 -25.84 5.36
C TRP A 277 14.63 -24.40 4.83
N SER A 278 15.69 -24.13 4.08
CA SER A 278 15.84 -22.88 3.34
C SER A 278 16.36 -23.10 1.92
N THR A 279 16.01 -22.20 1.02
CA THR A 279 16.50 -22.17 -0.35
C THR A 279 16.68 -20.75 -0.83
N THR A 280 17.68 -20.52 -1.68
CA THR A 280 18.00 -19.22 -2.27
C THR A 280 18.03 -19.34 -3.78
N VAL A 281 17.45 -18.38 -4.48
CA VAL A 281 17.44 -18.27 -5.94
C VAL A 281 18.29 -17.09 -6.37
N THR A 282 19.42 -17.39 -6.99
CA THR A 282 20.33 -16.39 -7.54
C THR A 282 20.34 -16.48 -9.06
N ARG A 283 20.98 -15.51 -9.72
CA ARG A 283 21.18 -15.53 -11.19
C ARG A 283 21.92 -16.78 -11.72
N LYS A 284 22.50 -17.61 -10.85
CA LYS A 284 23.07 -18.90 -11.24
C LYS A 284 22.00 -19.97 -11.42
N LYS A 285 21.01 -20.01 -10.51
CA LYS A 285 19.88 -20.96 -10.57
C LYS A 285 18.84 -20.51 -11.60
N LEU A 286 18.53 -19.21 -11.67
CA LEU A 286 17.60 -18.61 -12.62
C LEU A 286 18.29 -17.52 -13.44
N SER A 287 18.60 -17.82 -14.69
CA SER A 287 19.32 -16.89 -15.59
C SER A 287 18.53 -15.61 -15.91
N ALA A 288 17.20 -15.65 -15.85
CA ALA A 288 16.35 -14.47 -16.02
C ALA A 288 16.65 -13.36 -14.98
N LEU A 289 17.21 -13.69 -13.82
CA LEU A 289 17.66 -12.70 -12.82
C LEU A 289 18.95 -11.98 -13.19
N LYS A 290 19.60 -12.33 -14.32
CA LYS A 290 20.75 -11.56 -14.83
C LYS A 290 20.26 -10.17 -15.24
N GLY A 291 20.95 -9.13 -14.81
CA GLY A 291 20.53 -7.73 -15.07
C GLY A 291 19.65 -7.14 -13.98
N SER A 292 18.83 -7.94 -13.28
CA SER A 292 18.19 -7.45 -12.06
C SER A 292 19.18 -7.50 -10.89
N HIS A 293 18.95 -6.65 -9.92
CA HIS A 293 19.66 -6.67 -8.66
C HIS A 293 18.97 -7.54 -7.60
N ILE A 294 17.90 -8.26 -7.97
CA ILE A 294 17.03 -9.00 -7.04
C ILE A 294 17.33 -10.50 -7.10
N GLY A 295 17.67 -11.07 -5.94
CA GLY A 295 17.58 -12.50 -5.67
C GLY A 295 16.32 -12.84 -4.88
N LEU A 296 16.05 -14.12 -4.66
CA LEU A 296 14.93 -14.58 -3.83
C LEU A 296 15.44 -15.62 -2.82
N PHE A 297 14.69 -15.75 -1.74
CA PHE A 297 14.90 -16.82 -0.76
C PHE A 297 13.56 -17.27 -0.19
N MET A 298 13.54 -18.48 0.34
CA MET A 298 12.39 -19.01 1.09
C MET A 298 12.91 -19.80 2.29
N VAL A 299 12.25 -19.61 3.43
CA VAL A 299 12.55 -20.28 4.68
C VAL A 299 11.25 -20.89 5.22
N ASN A 300 11.34 -22.12 5.67
CA ASN A 300 10.30 -22.83 6.39
C ASN A 300 10.88 -23.26 7.73
N LEU A 301 10.36 -22.70 8.81
CA LEU A 301 10.69 -23.07 10.18
C LEU A 301 9.57 -23.92 10.75
N THR A 302 9.90 -25.10 11.28
CA THR A 302 8.95 -25.91 12.03
C THR A 302 8.64 -25.27 13.37
N THR A 303 7.61 -25.77 14.04
CA THR A 303 7.18 -25.31 15.37
C THR A 303 8.36 -25.28 16.36
N GLY A 304 8.54 -24.15 17.05
CA GLY A 304 9.62 -23.95 18.02
C GLY A 304 11.04 -23.98 17.43
N SER A 305 11.17 -23.60 16.16
CA SER A 305 12.46 -23.53 15.47
C SER A 305 12.85 -22.10 15.12
N MET A 306 14.14 -21.88 14.92
CA MET A 306 14.71 -20.55 14.67
C MET A 306 15.72 -20.61 13.53
N MET A 307 15.62 -19.68 12.57
CA MET A 307 16.78 -19.32 11.76
C MET A 307 17.84 -18.73 12.68
N GLY A 308 18.99 -19.38 12.80
CA GLY A 308 20.04 -18.99 13.74
C GLY A 308 20.46 -17.52 13.55
N PRO A 309 20.92 -16.84 14.60
CA PRO A 309 21.43 -15.48 14.49
C PRO A 309 22.45 -15.35 13.36
N HIS A 310 22.21 -14.46 12.40
CA HIS A 310 23.04 -14.28 11.19
C HIS A 310 22.90 -12.87 10.65
N TRP A 311 23.80 -12.48 9.74
CA TRP A 311 23.68 -11.25 8.96
C TRP A 311 23.95 -11.48 7.49
N ASN A 312 23.41 -10.62 6.64
CA ASN A 312 23.70 -10.58 5.22
C ASN A 312 24.72 -9.49 4.90
N PRO A 313 25.92 -9.83 4.42
CA PRO A 313 26.94 -8.83 4.11
C PRO A 313 26.70 -8.10 2.78
N THR A 314 25.87 -8.66 1.88
CA THR A 314 25.75 -8.16 0.49
C THR A 314 24.36 -7.67 0.13
N ALA A 315 23.33 -7.96 0.93
CA ALA A 315 21.94 -7.68 0.55
C ALA A 315 21.09 -7.26 1.75
N THR A 316 20.19 -6.34 1.51
CA THR A 316 18.99 -6.13 2.32
C THR A 316 17.96 -7.20 1.96
N GLU A 317 17.25 -7.71 2.93
CA GLU A 317 16.18 -8.69 2.76
C GLU A 317 14.81 -8.04 2.96
N VAL A 318 13.89 -8.28 2.02
CA VAL A 318 12.50 -7.87 2.09
C VAL A 318 11.65 -9.14 2.03
N ALA A 319 11.07 -9.53 3.15
CA ALA A 319 10.37 -10.80 3.29
C ALA A 319 8.87 -10.63 3.46
N VAL A 320 8.11 -11.57 2.91
CA VAL A 320 6.66 -11.70 3.05
C VAL A 320 6.37 -12.99 3.81
N VAL A 321 5.62 -12.90 4.89
CA VAL A 321 5.16 -14.09 5.62
C VAL A 321 4.05 -14.77 4.82
N LEU A 322 4.27 -16.02 4.47
CA LEU A 322 3.35 -16.84 3.68
C LEU A 322 2.40 -17.67 4.53
N GLN A 323 2.85 -18.05 5.73
CA GLN A 323 2.08 -18.89 6.64
C GLN A 323 2.60 -18.77 8.06
N GLY A 324 1.69 -18.76 9.03
CA GLY A 324 2.00 -18.84 10.45
C GLY A 324 2.36 -17.52 11.09
N ARG A 325 2.90 -17.62 12.30
CA ARG A 325 3.26 -16.49 13.16
C ARG A 325 4.61 -16.74 13.80
N GLY A 326 5.35 -15.66 14.05
CA GLY A 326 6.65 -15.77 14.67
C GLY A 326 7.22 -14.43 15.10
N MET A 327 8.44 -14.48 15.60
CA MET A 327 9.20 -13.33 16.06
C MET A 327 10.40 -13.06 15.16
N VAL A 328 10.60 -11.80 14.80
CA VAL A 328 11.82 -11.33 14.13
C VAL A 328 12.55 -10.39 15.07
N ARG A 329 13.84 -10.67 15.26
CA ARG A 329 14.78 -9.81 15.98
C ARG A 329 15.83 -9.28 15.03
N VAL A 330 16.06 -7.97 15.10
CA VAL A 330 17.09 -7.28 14.30
C VAL A 330 17.96 -6.47 15.25
N VAL A 331 19.26 -6.71 15.17
CA VAL A 331 20.25 -6.03 16.00
C VAL A 331 20.89 -4.90 15.21
N CYS A 332 20.99 -3.74 15.82
CA CYS A 332 21.80 -2.67 15.30
C CYS A 332 23.20 -2.73 15.91
N ALA A 333 24.16 -3.12 15.12
CA ALA A 333 25.56 -3.27 15.54
C ALA A 333 26.43 -2.04 15.18
N SER A 334 25.83 -0.87 14.92
CA SER A 334 26.57 0.33 14.55
C SER A 334 27.18 1.03 15.77
N VAL A 335 28.42 1.44 15.65
CA VAL A 335 29.17 2.23 16.64
C VAL A 335 28.87 3.73 16.51
N SER A 336 28.20 4.14 15.43
CA SER A 336 27.88 5.55 15.16
C SER A 336 26.48 5.89 15.64
N ASN A 337 26.39 6.78 16.63
CA ASN A 337 25.17 7.38 17.17
C ASN A 337 24.06 6.41 17.64
N GLU A 338 24.05 6.12 18.92
CA GLU A 338 23.03 5.33 19.62
C GLU A 338 21.57 5.85 19.45
N THR A 339 21.38 7.07 18.94
CA THR A 339 20.07 7.69 18.80
C THR A 339 19.28 7.20 17.57
N GLU A 340 19.95 6.81 16.50
CA GLU A 340 19.30 6.41 15.23
C GLU A 340 19.19 4.91 15.03
N CYS A 341 20.06 4.13 15.65
CA CYS A 341 20.14 2.69 15.47
C CYS A 341 19.78 1.95 16.76
N LYS A 342 18.61 1.31 16.81
CA LYS A 342 18.11 0.55 17.97
C LYS A 342 17.81 -0.89 17.59
N ASN A 343 18.10 -1.81 18.52
CA ASN A 343 17.63 -3.18 18.41
C ASN A 343 16.11 -3.21 18.30
N ARG A 344 15.61 -4.06 17.40
CA ARG A 344 14.18 -4.21 17.15
C ARG A 344 13.73 -5.63 17.38
N ARG A 345 12.55 -5.76 17.91
CA ARG A 345 11.81 -7.00 18.09
C ARG A 345 10.38 -6.76 17.63
N PHE A 346 9.88 -7.59 16.73
CA PHE A 346 8.50 -7.45 16.27
C PHE A 346 7.92 -8.81 15.88
N GLU A 347 6.66 -8.99 16.21
CA GLU A 347 5.87 -10.13 15.78
C GLU A 347 5.46 -9.98 14.32
N VAL A 348 5.52 -11.10 13.60
CA VAL A 348 5.06 -11.21 12.21
C VAL A 348 4.01 -12.31 12.08
N GLU A 349 3.04 -12.09 11.18
CA GLU A 349 1.99 -13.03 10.85
C GLU A 349 1.71 -13.08 9.35
N GLU A 350 0.91 -14.04 8.91
CA GLU A 350 0.61 -14.27 7.49
C GLU A 350 0.16 -12.99 6.78
N GLY A 351 0.88 -12.64 5.73
CA GLY A 351 0.65 -11.45 4.93
C GLY A 351 1.52 -10.24 5.33
N ASP A 352 2.19 -10.23 6.45
CA ASP A 352 3.10 -9.15 6.83
C ASP A 352 4.33 -9.09 5.93
N VAL A 353 4.88 -7.88 5.76
CA VAL A 353 6.14 -7.63 5.08
C VAL A 353 7.14 -7.08 6.07
N PHE A 354 8.34 -7.66 6.15
CA PHE A 354 9.41 -7.12 6.97
C PHE A 354 10.70 -6.93 6.17
N VAL A 355 11.50 -5.96 6.60
CA VAL A 355 12.77 -5.59 5.97
C VAL A 355 13.89 -5.72 6.97
N VAL A 356 15.01 -6.33 6.57
CA VAL A 356 16.24 -6.37 7.34
C VAL A 356 17.38 -5.81 6.49
N PRO A 357 17.97 -4.67 6.88
CA PRO A 357 19.08 -4.08 6.13
C PRO A 357 20.32 -4.97 6.15
N ARG A 358 21.14 -4.87 5.11
CA ARG A 358 22.45 -5.54 5.09
C ARG A 358 23.27 -5.17 6.33
N PHE A 359 24.11 -6.06 6.79
CA PHE A 359 24.96 -5.95 7.98
C PHE A 359 24.22 -5.87 9.33
N HIS A 360 22.89 -5.95 9.34
CA HIS A 360 22.16 -6.07 10.59
C HIS A 360 22.00 -7.54 10.96
N PRO A 361 22.53 -7.97 12.10
CA PRO A 361 22.26 -9.30 12.61
C PRO A 361 20.78 -9.50 12.88
N MET A 362 20.26 -10.65 12.49
CA MET A 362 18.85 -11.00 12.62
C MET A 362 18.67 -12.45 13.06
N ALA A 363 17.51 -12.73 13.62
CA ALA A 363 17.00 -14.07 13.86
C ALA A 363 15.49 -14.09 13.65
N GLN A 364 14.98 -15.13 13.00
CA GLN A 364 13.55 -15.37 12.82
C GLN A 364 13.19 -16.66 13.55
N MET A 365 12.07 -16.64 14.27
CA MET A 365 11.63 -17.74 15.13
C MET A 365 10.16 -18.06 14.89
N ALA A 366 9.87 -19.33 14.67
CA ALA A 366 8.49 -19.83 14.70
C ALA A 366 8.06 -20.05 16.16
N PHE A 367 6.84 -19.63 16.52
CA PHE A 367 6.30 -19.95 17.83
C PHE A 367 6.05 -21.44 17.99
N ASN A 368 5.85 -21.89 19.25
CA ASN A 368 5.64 -23.31 19.55
C ASN A 368 4.20 -23.79 19.25
N ASN A 369 3.33 -22.93 18.75
CA ASN A 369 1.95 -23.24 18.33
C ASN A 369 1.76 -23.34 16.82
N GLY A 370 2.82 -23.21 16.02
CA GLY A 370 2.73 -23.30 14.56
C GLY A 370 4.06 -23.14 13.84
N THR A 371 4.03 -23.40 12.55
CA THR A 371 5.17 -23.17 11.65
C THR A 371 5.26 -21.70 11.25
N LEU A 372 6.43 -21.24 10.83
CA LEU A 372 6.63 -19.94 10.19
C LEU A 372 7.24 -20.14 8.82
N VAL A 373 6.52 -19.79 7.76
CA VAL A 373 6.99 -19.83 6.38
C VAL A 373 7.03 -18.42 5.82
N PHE A 374 8.20 -18.01 5.32
CA PHE A 374 8.33 -16.72 4.64
C PHE A 374 9.19 -16.86 3.39
N MET A 375 8.85 -16.08 2.39
CA MET A 375 9.69 -15.88 1.21
C MET A 375 10.12 -14.43 1.15
N GLY A 376 11.26 -14.17 0.54
CA GLY A 376 11.73 -12.80 0.43
C GLY A 376 12.51 -12.55 -0.84
N PHE A 377 12.68 -11.26 -1.09
CA PHE A 377 13.54 -10.71 -2.12
C PHE A 377 14.80 -10.16 -1.44
N SER A 378 15.96 -10.49 -1.99
CA SER A 378 17.21 -9.90 -1.54
C SER A 378 17.70 -8.87 -2.57
N SER A 379 18.22 -7.75 -2.11
CA SER A 379 18.72 -6.68 -2.98
C SER A 379 20.01 -7.05 -3.75
N SER A 380 20.29 -8.35 -3.90
CA SER A 380 21.40 -8.88 -4.67
C SER A 380 21.03 -10.19 -5.35
N ALA A 381 21.09 -10.23 -6.69
CA ALA A 381 20.97 -11.45 -7.49
C ALA A 381 22.25 -12.27 -7.50
N LYS A 382 23.35 -11.75 -6.96
CA LYS A 382 24.64 -12.45 -6.85
C LYS A 382 24.57 -13.46 -5.71
N ARG A 383 25.67 -14.18 -5.49
CA ARG A 383 25.82 -15.10 -4.38
C ARG A 383 25.66 -14.33 -3.05
N ASN A 384 24.57 -14.61 -2.34
CA ASN A 384 24.33 -14.12 -0.99
C ASN A 384 24.64 -15.27 -0.03
N HIS A 385 25.59 -15.05 0.88
CA HIS A 385 25.94 -16.01 1.92
C HIS A 385 25.70 -15.36 3.26
N PRO A 386 24.59 -15.67 3.91
CA PRO A 386 24.41 -15.32 5.30
C PRO A 386 25.59 -15.82 6.15
N GLN A 387 26.04 -14.97 7.06
CA GLN A 387 27.08 -15.31 8.02
C GLN A 387 26.42 -15.61 9.37
N TYR A 388 26.57 -16.83 9.86
CA TYR A 388 25.96 -17.27 11.11
C TYR A 388 26.83 -16.96 12.31
N LEU A 389 26.20 -16.53 13.41
CA LEU A 389 26.86 -16.25 14.69
C LEU A 389 26.86 -17.47 15.59
N ALA A 390 25.91 -18.38 15.43
CA ALA A 390 25.75 -19.57 16.26
C ALA A 390 25.63 -20.85 15.42
N GLY A 391 25.71 -21.99 16.04
CA GLY A 391 25.62 -23.32 15.41
C GLY A 391 26.88 -23.78 14.70
N GLN A 392 26.78 -24.90 13.98
CA GLN A 392 27.92 -25.47 13.29
C GLN A 392 28.42 -24.63 12.09
N ALA A 393 27.52 -23.77 11.55
CA ALA A 393 27.85 -22.81 10.48
C ALA A 393 28.39 -21.47 11.01
N SER A 394 28.64 -21.35 12.31
CA SER A 394 29.11 -20.10 12.93
C SER A 394 30.45 -19.65 12.39
N VAL A 395 30.56 -18.38 12.01
CA VAL A 395 31.82 -17.73 11.63
C VAL A 395 32.82 -17.71 12.80
N PHE A 396 32.33 -17.70 14.04
CA PHE A 396 33.19 -17.73 15.23
C PHE A 396 34.05 -19.00 15.32
N ARG A 397 33.59 -20.09 14.72
CA ARG A 397 34.37 -21.35 14.65
C ARG A 397 35.57 -21.28 13.70
N THR A 398 35.65 -20.24 12.86
CA THR A 398 36.75 -20.02 11.92
C THR A 398 37.77 -19.00 12.43
N LEU A 399 37.47 -18.29 13.51
CA LEU A 399 38.32 -17.29 14.12
C LEU A 399 39.32 -17.96 15.09
N ASP A 400 40.47 -17.30 15.30
CA ASP A 400 41.41 -17.70 16.32
C ASP A 400 40.73 -17.65 17.70
N ARG A 401 40.92 -18.72 18.46
CA ARG A 401 40.22 -18.94 19.73
C ARG A 401 40.60 -17.90 20.79
N ASP A 402 41.93 -17.62 20.91
CA ASP A 402 42.43 -16.70 21.91
C ASP A 402 41.99 -15.26 21.59
N VAL A 403 42.04 -14.90 20.31
CA VAL A 403 41.54 -13.60 19.84
C VAL A 403 40.02 -13.44 20.10
N LEU A 404 39.25 -14.51 19.87
CA LEU A 404 37.82 -14.47 20.09
C LEU A 404 37.48 -14.38 21.60
N ALA A 405 38.19 -15.10 22.46
CA ALA A 405 38.07 -15.02 23.91
C ALA A 405 38.37 -13.61 24.42
N LEU A 406 39.43 -12.98 23.92
CA LEU A 406 39.73 -11.57 24.22
C LEU A 406 38.65 -10.60 23.74
N ALA A 407 38.08 -10.84 22.55
CA ALA A 407 37.04 -10.00 22.00
C ALA A 407 35.73 -10.01 22.84
N PHE A 408 35.48 -11.11 23.55
CA PHE A 408 34.36 -11.25 24.48
C PHE A 408 34.70 -10.97 25.94
N ASP A 409 35.99 -10.74 26.24
CA ASP A 409 36.54 -10.62 27.60
C ASP A 409 36.17 -11.81 28.50
N ILE A 410 36.37 -13.03 27.97
CA ILE A 410 36.06 -14.28 28.64
C ILE A 410 37.24 -15.26 28.57
N SER A 411 37.20 -16.27 29.44
CA SER A 411 38.18 -17.37 29.37
C SER A 411 37.92 -18.28 28.16
N ASN A 412 38.97 -18.96 27.70
CA ASN A 412 38.86 -19.98 26.66
C ASN A 412 37.88 -21.11 27.03
N THR A 413 37.80 -21.46 28.31
CA THR A 413 36.82 -22.46 28.79
C THR A 413 35.40 -21.98 28.61
N THR A 414 35.13 -20.71 28.94
CA THR A 414 33.81 -20.08 28.74
C THR A 414 33.48 -19.97 27.25
N LEU A 415 34.48 -19.64 26.42
CA LEU A 415 34.31 -19.60 24.97
C LEU A 415 33.92 -20.98 24.41
N ASP A 416 34.51 -22.05 24.87
CA ASP A 416 34.16 -23.42 24.45
C ASP A 416 32.72 -23.78 24.85
N GLN A 417 32.30 -23.34 26.02
CA GLN A 417 30.88 -23.47 26.46
C GLN A 417 29.92 -22.63 25.63
N LEU A 418 30.34 -21.50 25.07
CA LEU A 418 29.55 -20.66 24.19
C LEU A 418 29.37 -21.26 22.78
N VAL A 419 30.47 -21.69 22.15
CA VAL A 419 30.47 -22.10 20.73
C VAL A 419 30.30 -23.60 20.51
N GLY A 420 30.50 -24.43 21.55
CA GLY A 420 30.57 -25.90 21.46
C GLY A 420 29.22 -26.63 21.46
N PRO A 421 28.25 -26.26 22.33
CA PRO A 421 27.08 -27.09 22.61
C PRO A 421 26.11 -27.24 21.44
N GLN A 422 25.92 -26.18 20.63
CA GLN A 422 24.96 -26.22 19.54
C GLN A 422 25.40 -27.16 18.41
N LYS A 423 24.60 -28.19 18.14
CA LYS A 423 24.88 -29.21 17.11
C LYS A 423 24.24 -28.92 15.77
N ASP A 424 23.15 -28.14 15.78
CA ASP A 424 22.50 -27.70 14.55
C ASP A 424 23.34 -26.65 13.82
N SER A 425 23.10 -26.45 12.54
CA SER A 425 23.93 -25.59 11.69
C SER A 425 23.28 -24.22 11.42
N VAL A 426 22.24 -24.17 10.61
CA VAL A 426 21.60 -22.97 10.07
C VAL A 426 20.26 -22.72 10.75
N ILE A 427 19.42 -23.76 10.82
CA ILE A 427 18.13 -23.72 11.48
C ILE A 427 18.25 -24.53 12.78
N LEU A 428 17.92 -23.88 13.88
CA LEU A 428 18.17 -24.36 15.23
C LEU A 428 16.85 -24.70 15.91
N GLY A 429 16.83 -25.74 16.75
CA GLY A 429 15.74 -25.98 17.67
C GLY A 429 15.72 -24.91 18.78
N CYS A 430 14.56 -24.38 19.11
CA CYS A 430 14.38 -23.31 20.11
C CYS A 430 13.01 -23.36 20.81
N VAL A 431 12.59 -24.54 21.26
CA VAL A 431 11.24 -24.72 21.84
C VAL A 431 11.04 -23.83 23.07
N SER A 432 11.99 -23.80 24.01
CA SER A 432 11.87 -22.97 25.22
C SER A 432 11.90 -21.47 24.92
N CYS A 433 12.72 -21.02 23.98
CA CYS A 433 12.75 -19.60 23.62
C CYS A 433 11.50 -19.19 22.83
N ALA A 434 10.92 -20.08 22.03
CA ALA A 434 9.66 -19.85 21.32
C ALA A 434 8.47 -19.76 22.29
N GLU A 435 8.47 -20.56 23.35
CA GLU A 435 7.45 -20.50 24.40
C GLU A 435 7.52 -19.19 25.17
N GLU A 436 8.71 -18.78 25.58
CA GLU A 436 8.91 -17.50 26.27
C GLU A 436 8.52 -16.31 25.40
N GLU A 437 8.91 -16.30 24.12
CA GLU A 437 8.51 -15.23 23.18
C GLU A 437 6.99 -15.17 22.99
N LEU A 438 6.32 -16.32 22.88
CA LEU A 438 4.87 -16.38 22.75
C LEU A 438 4.19 -15.80 24.00
N ARG A 439 4.67 -16.17 25.19
CA ARG A 439 4.16 -15.64 26.46
C ARG A 439 4.28 -14.13 26.54
N ILE A 440 5.44 -13.56 26.16
CA ILE A 440 5.65 -12.12 26.17
C ILE A 440 4.69 -11.42 25.20
N VAL A 441 4.50 -11.95 23.98
CA VAL A 441 3.56 -11.39 23.00
C VAL A 441 2.12 -11.41 23.52
N GLU A 442 1.70 -12.48 24.16
CA GLU A 442 0.36 -12.59 24.72
C GLU A 442 0.14 -11.59 25.86
N GLU A 443 1.13 -11.40 26.73
CA GLU A 443 1.07 -10.38 27.78
C GLU A 443 1.03 -8.95 27.20
N GLU A 444 1.82 -8.66 26.16
CA GLU A 444 1.81 -7.35 25.48
C GLU A 444 0.45 -7.07 24.81
N ARG A 445 -0.15 -8.07 24.18
CA ARG A 445 -1.49 -7.97 23.56
C ARG A 445 -2.58 -7.74 24.60
N GLU A 446 -2.50 -8.42 25.73
CA GLU A 446 -3.45 -8.23 26.81
C GLU A 446 -3.39 -6.82 27.38
N LYS A 447 -2.18 -6.30 27.65
CA LYS A 447 -1.98 -4.92 28.10
C LYS A 447 -2.50 -3.89 27.10
N GLU A 448 -2.27 -4.12 25.81
CA GLU A 448 -2.77 -3.24 24.75
C GLU A 448 -4.30 -3.27 24.65
N ARG A 449 -4.91 -4.45 24.82
CA ARG A 449 -6.37 -4.60 24.86
C ARG A 449 -6.97 -3.81 26.01
N GLN A 450 -6.42 -3.96 27.22
CA GLN A 450 -6.85 -3.23 28.41
C GLN A 450 -6.75 -1.72 28.22
N ARG A 451 -5.62 -1.23 27.67
CA ARG A 451 -5.45 0.19 27.37
C ARG A 451 -6.50 0.70 26.39
N LYS A 452 -6.76 -0.03 25.30
CA LYS A 452 -7.78 0.34 24.30
C LYS A 452 -9.20 0.36 24.89
N GLU A 453 -9.50 -0.56 25.80
CA GLU A 453 -10.78 -0.60 26.52
C GLU A 453 -10.91 0.62 27.47
N GLU A 454 -9.85 1.00 28.16
CA GLU A 454 -9.83 2.20 29.02
C GLU A 454 -10.01 3.47 28.20
N GLU A 455 -9.25 3.63 27.10
CA GLU A 455 -9.39 4.76 26.19
C GLU A 455 -10.80 4.84 25.57
N ALA A 456 -11.40 3.70 25.21
CA ALA A 456 -12.77 3.67 24.69
C ALA A 456 -13.79 4.11 25.74
N LYS A 457 -13.65 3.69 26.99
CA LYS A 457 -14.51 4.11 28.11
C LYS A 457 -14.35 5.61 28.41
N GLU A 458 -13.14 6.13 28.28
CA GLU A 458 -12.88 7.55 28.50
C GLU A 458 -13.51 8.43 27.42
N ARG A 459 -13.36 8.04 26.14
CA ARG A 459 -14.02 8.71 25.00
C ARG A 459 -15.56 8.65 25.10
N GLU A 460 -16.11 7.52 25.56
CA GLU A 460 -17.56 7.41 25.77
C GLU A 460 -18.05 8.36 26.88
N LYS A 461 -17.28 8.51 27.98
CA LYS A 461 -17.61 9.47 29.03
C LYS A 461 -17.52 10.92 28.55
N GLU A 462 -16.51 11.24 27.74
CA GLU A 462 -16.34 12.56 27.16
C GLU A 462 -17.49 12.90 26.21
N ARG A 463 -17.86 11.97 25.32
CA ARG A 463 -19.01 12.13 24.43
C ARG A 463 -20.32 12.38 25.20
N LYS A 464 -20.56 11.62 26.28
CA LYS A 464 -21.76 11.81 27.12
C LYS A 464 -21.77 13.20 27.79
N ARG A 465 -20.59 13.72 28.21
CA ARG A 465 -20.49 15.07 28.76
C ARG A 465 -20.78 16.14 27.71
N GLU A 466 -20.26 15.97 26.50
CA GLU A 466 -20.52 16.90 25.39
C GLU A 466 -22.00 16.88 24.99
N GLU A 467 -22.65 15.70 24.94
CA GLU A 467 -24.09 15.56 24.69
C GLU A 467 -24.93 16.25 25.78
N GLU A 468 -24.55 16.10 27.08
CA GLU A 468 -25.23 16.75 28.20
C GLU A 468 -25.05 18.30 28.17
N GLU A 469 -23.84 18.80 27.82
CA GLU A 469 -23.61 20.23 27.65
C GLU A 469 -24.37 20.82 26.47
N ALA A 470 -24.42 20.08 25.35
CA ALA A 470 -25.20 20.50 24.18
C ALA A 470 -26.70 20.57 24.51
N ALA A 471 -27.25 19.56 25.20
CA ALA A 471 -28.65 19.55 25.63
C ALA A 471 -28.98 20.72 26.58
N LYS A 472 -28.09 21.05 27.53
CA LYS A 472 -28.28 22.21 28.40
C LYS A 472 -28.28 23.54 27.64
N LYS A 473 -27.39 23.71 26.67
CA LYS A 473 -27.35 24.93 25.85
C LYS A 473 -28.62 25.07 25.00
N GLU A 474 -29.10 23.96 24.44
CA GLU A 474 -30.37 23.97 23.65
C GLU A 474 -31.57 24.31 24.52
N GLU A 475 -31.61 23.83 25.76
CA GLU A 475 -32.66 24.16 26.71
C GLU A 475 -32.60 25.63 27.16
N GLU A 476 -31.42 26.20 27.42
CA GLU A 476 -31.22 27.61 27.71
C GLU A 476 -31.63 28.51 26.53
N GLU A 477 -31.27 28.13 25.30
CA GLU A 477 -31.72 28.86 24.10
C GLU A 477 -33.25 28.80 23.89
N ARG A 478 -33.87 27.66 24.20
CA ARG A 478 -35.30 27.51 24.13
C ARG A 478 -36.00 28.43 25.16
N GLN A 479 -35.52 28.45 26.40
CA GLN A 479 -36.06 29.31 27.44
C GLN A 479 -35.94 30.79 27.06
N LYS A 480 -34.80 31.23 26.53
CA LYS A 480 -34.64 32.62 26.04
C LYS A 480 -35.60 32.98 24.91
N ARG A 481 -35.84 32.07 23.97
CA ARG A 481 -36.82 32.31 22.90
C ARG A 481 -38.26 32.42 23.44
N GLU A 482 -38.64 31.57 24.40
CA GLU A 482 -39.94 31.63 25.06
C GLU A 482 -40.13 32.97 25.82
N GLU A 483 -39.08 33.45 26.54
CA GLU A 483 -39.07 34.74 27.20
C GLU A 483 -39.20 35.92 26.22
N GLU A 484 -38.45 35.89 25.10
CA GLU A 484 -38.50 36.91 24.05
C GLU A 484 -39.90 36.96 23.36
N GLU A 485 -40.52 35.77 23.12
CA GLU A 485 -41.86 35.70 22.58
C GLU A 485 -42.92 36.25 23.55
N GLU A 486 -42.75 35.97 24.86
CA GLU A 486 -43.65 36.49 25.89
C GLU A 486 -43.55 38.04 26.04
N GLU A 487 -42.29 38.56 26.03
CA GLU A 487 -42.09 40.01 25.98
C GLU A 487 -42.67 40.68 24.72
N ALA A 488 -42.50 40.03 23.57
CA ALA A 488 -43.05 40.53 22.31
C ALA A 488 -44.59 40.54 22.32
N LYS A 489 -45.23 39.53 22.95
CA LYS A 489 -46.69 39.50 23.16
C LYS A 489 -47.15 40.64 24.08
N LYS A 490 -46.48 40.85 25.23
CA LYS A 490 -46.78 41.93 26.17
C LYS A 490 -46.65 43.32 25.49
N LYS A 491 -45.60 43.54 24.70
CA LYS A 491 -45.42 44.78 23.93
C LYS A 491 -46.53 44.99 22.88
N LYS A 492 -47.00 43.95 22.20
CA LYS A 492 -48.12 44.03 21.26
C LYS A 492 -49.44 44.39 21.97
N GLU A 493 -49.72 43.75 23.12
CA GLU A 493 -50.91 44.07 23.92
C GLU A 493 -50.91 45.52 24.43
N GLU A 494 -49.74 46.03 24.90
CA GLU A 494 -49.61 47.42 25.29
C GLU A 494 -49.84 48.42 24.14
N VAL A 495 -49.36 48.08 22.93
CA VAL A 495 -49.59 48.93 21.75
C VAL A 495 -51.08 48.92 21.37
N GLU A 496 -51.71 47.74 21.42
CA GLU A 496 -53.14 47.60 21.12
C GLU A 496 -54.00 48.36 22.13
N VAL A 497 -53.66 48.30 23.44
CA VAL A 497 -54.37 49.11 24.49
C VAL A 497 -54.18 50.60 24.25
N LYS A 498 -52.93 51.06 23.90
CA LYS A 498 -52.70 52.48 23.57
C LYS A 498 -53.53 52.97 22.37
N GLU A 499 -53.58 52.14 21.32
CA GLU A 499 -54.41 52.48 20.15
C GLU A 499 -55.90 52.57 20.50
N VAL A 500 -56.46 51.67 21.32
CA VAL A 500 -57.84 51.68 21.77
C VAL A 500 -58.14 52.94 22.63
N VAL A 501 -57.21 53.26 23.53
CA VAL A 501 -57.31 54.49 24.35
C VAL A 501 -57.27 55.75 23.48
N GLU A 502 -56.37 55.81 22.49
CA GLU A 502 -56.30 56.96 21.56
C GLU A 502 -57.57 57.12 20.70
N LYS A 503 -58.13 55.99 20.15
CA LYS A 503 -59.40 55.97 19.42
C LYS A 503 -60.52 56.45 20.30
N ARG A 504 -60.62 56.03 21.58
CA ARG A 504 -61.61 56.51 22.52
C ARG A 504 -61.43 58.00 22.81
N MET A 505 -60.20 58.48 22.99
CA MET A 505 -59.97 59.93 23.21
C MET A 505 -60.30 60.78 21.97
N LYS A 506 -59.99 60.30 20.76
CA LYS A 506 -60.38 60.99 19.51
C LYS A 506 -61.93 61.04 19.34
N SER A 507 -62.63 59.94 19.59
CA SER A 507 -64.10 59.88 19.59
C SER A 507 -64.69 60.78 20.61
N GLY A 508 -64.18 60.82 21.85
CA GLY A 508 -64.69 61.75 22.90
C GLY A 508 -64.43 63.24 22.58
N ARG A 509 -63.30 63.55 21.88
CA ARG A 509 -63.01 64.94 21.40
C ARG A 509 -63.95 65.34 20.26
N GLU A 510 -64.31 64.45 19.35
CA GLU A 510 -65.32 64.70 18.28
C GLU A 510 -66.70 64.89 18.84
N GLU A 511 -67.10 64.08 19.81
CA GLU A 511 -68.42 64.24 20.48
C GLU A 511 -68.54 65.58 21.23
N ARG A 512 -67.43 65.99 21.92
CA ARG A 512 -67.40 67.34 22.54
C ARG A 512 -67.40 68.47 21.52
N ARG A 513 -66.74 68.31 20.36
CA ARG A 513 -66.82 69.26 19.23
C ARG A 513 -68.26 69.34 18.62
N ARG A 514 -68.92 68.18 18.47
CA ARG A 514 -70.35 68.14 18.01
C ARG A 514 -71.27 68.77 19.02
N LYS A 515 -71.08 68.55 20.33
CA LYS A 515 -71.92 69.20 21.38
C LYS A 515 -71.66 70.72 21.44
N ARG A 516 -70.41 71.20 21.22
CA ARG A 516 -70.10 72.65 21.12
C ARG A 516 -70.73 73.30 19.89
N ARG A 517 -70.68 72.68 18.73
CA ARG A 517 -71.36 73.20 17.52
C ARG A 517 -72.86 73.24 17.68
N ARG A 518 -73.51 72.29 18.33
CA ARG A 518 -74.94 72.34 18.65
C ARG A 518 -75.33 73.41 19.69
N ARG A 519 -74.39 73.87 20.51
CA ARG A 519 -74.62 74.98 21.45
C ARG A 519 -74.39 76.37 20.83
N GLN A 520 -73.75 76.47 19.69
CA GLN A 520 -73.57 77.75 18.96
C GLN A 520 -74.59 77.98 17.88
N SER A 521 -75.49 77.01 17.61
CA SER A 521 -76.58 77.10 16.65
C SER A 521 -77.99 77.21 17.31
N LYS A 522 -77.98 77.48 18.61
CA LYS A 522 -79.16 77.97 19.36
C LYS A 522 -78.82 79.40 19.87
#